data_248125f96dda2c79ef19a583d97c7bd2
#
_entry.id   248125f96dda2c79ef19a583d97c7bd2
#
_cell.length_a   1.000
_cell.length_b   1.000
_cell.length_c   1.000
_cell.angle_alpha   90.00
_cell.angle_beta   90.00
_cell.angle_gamma   90.00
#
_symmetry.space_group_name_H-M   'P 1'
#
loop_
_entity.id
_entity.type
_entity.pdbx_description
1 polymer ?
#
loop_
_entity_poly.entity_id
_entity_poly.type
_entity_poly.pdbx_seq_one_letter_code
_entity_poly.pdbx_strand_id
1 'polypeptide(L)'
;GGVMVLWDCTQAEAAKRLGMAQPTLANKLRLLQLTQDQRQFVLDNGLTERHARAVLRLPENRRSEALITIAKRKMNARATDLYIEQLLNAAAPGRHRISMVKDVRIFVNTIDHAIRLMTDNGVPATAHREERDGYIEYTVRIPTAAAQR
;
A
#
# COMPACT_ATOMS: atom_id res chain seq x y z
N GLY A 1 23.05 -7.37 -16.80
CA GLY A 1 23.57 -8.70 -16.95
C GLY A 1 24.85 -8.88 -17.74
N GLY A 2 25.19 -8.03 -18.75
CA GLY A 2 26.31 -8.28 -19.67
C GLY A 2 27.69 -8.47 -19.03
N VAL A 3 28.01 -7.71 -17.99
CA VAL A 3 29.32 -7.80 -17.30
C VAL A 3 29.52 -9.16 -16.61
N MET A 4 28.46 -9.76 -16.07
CA MET A 4 28.53 -11.06 -15.38
C MET A 4 28.69 -12.21 -16.37
N VAL A 5 28.06 -12.09 -17.54
CA VAL A 5 28.22 -13.08 -18.63
C VAL A 5 29.62 -13.01 -19.23
N LEU A 6 30.19 -11.80 -19.37
CA LEU A 6 31.54 -11.60 -19.88
C LEU A 6 32.63 -12.09 -18.93
N TRP A 7 32.39 -12.08 -17.61
CA TRP A 7 33.39 -12.43 -16.62
C TRP A 7 33.20 -13.83 -16.02
N ASP A 8 32.15 -14.53 -16.42
CA ASP A 8 31.78 -15.86 -15.90
C ASP A 8 31.97 -15.96 -14.37
N CYS A 9 31.43 -14.96 -13.65
CA CYS A 9 31.64 -14.80 -12.23
C CYS A 9 30.33 -14.52 -11.49
N THR A 10 30.32 -14.84 -10.18
CA THR A 10 29.20 -14.55 -9.30
C THR A 10 29.05 -13.04 -9.04
N GLN A 11 27.87 -12.61 -8.57
CA GLN A 11 27.67 -11.20 -8.19
C GLN A 11 28.63 -10.75 -7.08
N ALA A 12 29.00 -11.65 -6.16
CA ALA A 12 29.94 -11.35 -5.10
C ALA A 12 31.36 -11.07 -5.63
N GLU A 13 31.82 -11.91 -6.57
CA GLU A 13 33.12 -11.73 -7.23
C GLU A 13 33.16 -10.47 -8.08
N ALA A 14 32.08 -10.22 -8.86
CA ALA A 14 31.97 -9.00 -9.65
C ALA A 14 32.00 -7.75 -8.77
N ALA A 15 31.28 -7.75 -7.63
CA ALA A 15 31.28 -6.66 -6.68
C ALA A 15 32.70 -6.41 -6.11
N LYS A 16 33.41 -7.48 -5.72
CA LYS A 16 34.79 -7.41 -5.22
C LYS A 16 35.73 -6.81 -6.27
N ARG A 17 35.64 -7.25 -7.55
CA ARG A 17 36.44 -6.70 -8.65
C ARG A 17 36.16 -5.23 -8.92
N LEU A 18 34.90 -4.79 -8.72
CA LEU A 18 34.48 -3.39 -8.89
C LEU A 18 34.70 -2.53 -7.65
N GLY A 19 35.28 -3.08 -6.57
CA GLY A 19 35.53 -2.34 -5.34
C GLY A 19 34.26 -1.86 -4.61
N MET A 20 33.15 -2.57 -4.76
CA MET A 20 31.89 -2.21 -4.13
C MET A 20 31.26 -3.37 -3.36
N ALA A 21 30.37 -3.06 -2.41
CA ALA A 21 29.63 -4.08 -1.70
C ALA A 21 28.63 -4.81 -2.63
N GLN A 22 28.47 -6.14 -2.45
CA GLN A 22 27.55 -6.95 -3.23
C GLN A 22 26.11 -6.38 -3.27
N PRO A 23 25.50 -5.90 -2.15
CA PRO A 23 24.18 -5.29 -2.19
C PRO A 23 24.10 -4.04 -3.08
N THR A 24 25.20 -3.27 -3.14
CA THR A 24 25.29 -2.09 -4.00
C THR A 24 25.27 -2.49 -5.47
N LEU A 25 26.06 -3.49 -5.85
CA LEU A 25 26.04 -4.02 -7.21
C LEU A 25 24.67 -4.60 -7.58
N ALA A 26 24.07 -5.40 -6.70
CA ALA A 26 22.73 -5.96 -6.91
C ALA A 26 21.69 -4.87 -7.14
N ASN A 27 21.74 -3.78 -6.37
CA ASN A 27 20.84 -2.64 -6.57
C ASN A 27 21.05 -1.95 -7.92
N LYS A 28 22.28 -1.76 -8.35
CA LYS A 28 22.60 -1.18 -9.66
C LYS A 28 22.16 -2.09 -10.81
N LEU A 29 22.36 -3.40 -10.70
CA LEU A 29 21.92 -4.37 -11.69
C LEU A 29 20.38 -4.39 -11.84
N ARG A 30 19.64 -4.19 -10.75
CA ARG A 30 18.17 -4.07 -10.82
C ARG A 30 17.72 -2.89 -11.69
N LEU A 31 18.47 -1.78 -11.73
CA LEU A 31 18.12 -0.63 -12.55
C LEU A 31 18.17 -0.93 -14.06
N LEU A 32 18.92 -1.97 -14.46
CA LEU A 32 18.95 -2.44 -15.86
C LEU A 32 17.63 -3.08 -16.30
N GLN A 33 16.71 -3.39 -15.38
CA GLN A 33 15.36 -3.83 -15.70
C GLN A 33 14.43 -2.69 -16.16
N LEU A 34 14.85 -1.44 -16.03
CA LEU A 34 14.21 -0.31 -16.66
C LEU A 34 14.62 -0.27 -18.13
N THR A 35 13.68 0.13 -19.01
CA THR A 35 13.99 0.38 -20.42
C THR A 35 14.99 1.54 -20.56
N GLN A 36 15.61 1.67 -21.71
CA GLN A 36 16.54 2.75 -21.98
C GLN A 36 15.86 4.13 -21.79
N ASP A 37 14.65 4.27 -22.31
CA ASP A 37 13.85 5.51 -22.20
C ASP A 37 13.52 5.84 -20.75
N GLN A 38 13.15 4.82 -19.95
CA GLN A 38 12.87 5.01 -18.52
C GLN A 38 14.11 5.43 -17.74
N ARG A 39 15.28 4.85 -18.05
CA ARG A 39 16.55 5.25 -17.42
C ARG A 39 16.92 6.68 -17.79
N GLN A 40 16.77 7.04 -19.07
CA GLN A 40 17.04 8.39 -19.52
C GLN A 40 16.11 9.39 -18.84
N PHE A 41 14.81 9.08 -18.76
CA PHE A 41 13.84 9.92 -18.04
C PHE A 41 14.21 10.13 -16.57
N VAL A 42 14.69 9.11 -15.88
CA VAL A 42 15.18 9.21 -14.48
C VAL A 42 16.33 10.22 -14.37
N LEU A 43 17.29 10.17 -15.30
CA LEU A 43 18.43 11.10 -15.33
C LEU A 43 18.00 12.53 -15.66
N ASP A 44 17.20 12.71 -16.69
CA ASP A 44 16.77 14.04 -17.18
C ASP A 44 15.92 14.81 -16.13
N ASN A 45 15.20 14.07 -15.29
CA ASN A 45 14.35 14.66 -14.25
C ASN A 45 15.01 14.68 -12.86
N GLY A 46 16.29 14.35 -12.75
CA GLY A 46 17.04 14.36 -11.48
C GLY A 46 16.51 13.38 -10.44
N LEU A 47 15.86 12.29 -10.88
CA LEU A 47 15.36 11.25 -9.98
C LEU A 47 16.53 10.38 -9.50
N THR A 48 16.51 9.98 -8.24
CA THR A 48 17.57 9.17 -7.65
C THR A 48 17.35 7.66 -7.92
N GLU A 49 18.40 6.85 -7.72
CA GLU A 49 18.31 5.39 -7.79
C GLU A 49 17.19 4.83 -6.89
N ARG A 50 16.88 5.49 -5.79
CA ARG A 50 15.81 5.06 -4.88
C ARG A 50 14.43 5.21 -5.51
N HIS A 51 14.18 6.30 -6.25
CA HIS A 51 12.95 6.49 -7.03
C HIS A 51 12.82 5.40 -8.10
N ALA A 52 13.89 5.17 -8.85
CA ALA A 52 13.93 4.16 -9.91
C ALA A 52 13.66 2.75 -9.38
N ARG A 53 14.25 2.37 -8.22
CA ARG A 53 14.01 1.07 -7.58
C ARG A 53 12.58 0.91 -7.08
N ALA A 54 11.97 1.97 -6.55
CA ALA A 54 10.58 1.92 -6.13
C ALA A 54 9.66 1.59 -7.32
N VAL A 55 9.90 2.23 -8.48
CA VAL A 55 9.12 2.01 -9.71
C VAL A 55 9.27 0.61 -10.27
N LEU A 56 10.41 -0.06 -10.08
CA LEU A 56 10.62 -1.45 -10.50
C LEU A 56 9.67 -2.46 -9.84
N ARG A 57 9.04 -2.11 -8.72
CA ARG A 57 8.00 -2.92 -8.07
C ARG A 57 6.70 -3.00 -8.88
N LEU A 58 6.51 -2.06 -9.81
CA LEU A 58 5.35 -2.04 -10.72
C LEU A 58 5.59 -2.92 -11.93
N PRO A 59 4.51 -3.45 -12.55
CA PRO A 59 4.59 -4.08 -13.86
C PRO A 59 5.08 -3.07 -14.91
N GLU A 60 5.75 -3.57 -15.95
CA GLU A 60 6.47 -2.73 -16.91
C GLU A 60 5.60 -1.67 -17.57
N ASN A 61 4.37 -2.04 -17.94
CA ASN A 61 3.39 -1.16 -18.60
C ASN A 61 2.97 0.06 -17.75
N ARG A 62 3.17 0.04 -16.41
CA ARG A 62 2.81 1.13 -15.50
C ARG A 62 3.99 2.00 -15.07
N ARG A 63 5.23 1.57 -15.36
CA ARG A 63 6.44 2.24 -14.88
C ARG A 63 6.60 3.65 -15.45
N SER A 64 6.37 3.82 -16.74
CA SER A 64 6.54 5.12 -17.41
C SER A 64 5.56 6.17 -16.88
N GLU A 65 4.29 5.82 -16.69
CA GLU A 65 3.27 6.70 -16.10
C GLU A 65 3.62 7.10 -14.66
N ALA A 66 4.09 6.12 -13.87
CA ALA A 66 4.52 6.37 -12.50
C ALA A 66 5.72 7.32 -12.44
N LEU A 67 6.73 7.15 -13.29
CA LEU A 67 7.88 8.03 -13.39
C LEU A 67 7.47 9.47 -13.71
N ILE A 68 6.58 9.66 -14.70
CA ILE A 68 6.05 10.98 -15.07
C ILE A 68 5.34 11.63 -13.88
N THR A 69 4.53 10.88 -13.15
CA THR A 69 3.80 11.40 -11.98
C THR A 69 4.75 11.80 -10.85
N ILE A 70 5.77 10.97 -10.56
CA ILE A 70 6.80 11.23 -9.55
C ILE A 70 7.54 12.52 -9.87
N ALA A 71 7.96 12.70 -11.13
CA ALA A 71 8.68 13.89 -11.58
C ALA A 71 7.79 15.14 -11.50
N LYS A 72 6.56 15.09 -12.05
CA LYS A 72 5.61 16.21 -12.03
C LYS A 72 5.29 16.70 -10.62
N ARG A 73 5.11 15.78 -9.68
CA ARG A 73 4.78 16.09 -8.27
C ARG A 73 6.03 16.35 -7.42
N LYS A 74 7.22 16.28 -7.99
CA LYS A 74 8.51 16.45 -7.28
C LYS A 74 8.57 15.62 -5.99
N MET A 75 8.13 14.37 -6.07
CA MET A 75 8.07 13.48 -4.92
C MET A 75 9.47 13.16 -4.42
N ASN A 76 9.67 13.21 -3.10
CA ASN A 76 10.87 12.65 -2.49
C ASN A 76 10.81 11.12 -2.46
N ALA A 77 11.90 10.46 -2.07
CA ALA A 77 11.98 9.00 -2.07
C ALA A 77 10.90 8.33 -1.18
N ARG A 78 10.56 8.93 -0.03
CA ARG A 78 9.53 8.40 0.87
C ARG A 78 8.12 8.54 0.28
N ALA A 79 7.81 9.69 -0.30
CA ALA A 79 6.53 9.91 -0.97
C ALA A 79 6.36 8.98 -2.18
N THR A 80 7.46 8.73 -2.91
CA THR A 80 7.49 7.76 -4.01
C THR A 80 7.20 6.35 -3.53
N ASP A 81 7.82 5.88 -2.45
CA ASP A 81 7.55 4.56 -1.89
C ASP A 81 6.06 4.39 -1.53
N LEU A 82 5.46 5.38 -0.85
CA LEU A 82 4.03 5.38 -0.51
C LEU A 82 3.12 5.39 -1.76
N TYR A 83 3.46 6.20 -2.75
CA TYR A 83 2.71 6.25 -4.01
C TYR A 83 2.73 4.92 -4.75
N ILE A 84 3.91 4.28 -4.85
CA ILE A 84 4.04 2.96 -5.47
C ILE A 84 3.24 1.91 -4.69
N GLU A 85 3.25 1.94 -3.35
CA GLU A 85 2.40 1.05 -2.53
C GLU A 85 0.91 1.23 -2.82
N GLN A 86 0.44 2.47 -2.93
CA GLN A 86 -0.95 2.75 -3.29
C GLN A 86 -1.30 2.16 -4.65
N LEU A 87 -0.42 2.31 -5.66
CA LEU A 87 -0.63 1.74 -7.00
C LEU A 87 -0.67 0.21 -6.99
N LEU A 88 0.18 -0.44 -6.19
CA LEU A 88 0.20 -1.90 -6.06
C LEU A 88 -1.06 -2.41 -5.37
N ASN A 89 -1.49 -1.73 -4.31
CA ASN A 89 -2.71 -2.08 -3.58
C ASN A 89 -3.98 -1.87 -4.43
N ALA A 90 -4.01 -0.83 -5.26
CA ALA A 90 -5.11 -0.58 -6.18
C ALA A 90 -5.16 -1.59 -7.35
N ALA A 91 -4.03 -2.19 -7.72
CA ALA A 91 -3.94 -3.17 -8.80
C ALA A 91 -4.21 -4.62 -8.36
N ALA A 92 -4.28 -4.90 -7.06
CA ALA A 92 -4.61 -6.22 -6.54
C ALA A 92 -6.11 -6.45 -6.63
N PRO A 93 -6.61 -7.34 -7.52
CA PRO A 93 -8.02 -7.68 -7.53
C PRO A 93 -8.37 -8.35 -6.20
N GLY A 94 -9.18 -7.72 -5.38
CA GLY A 94 -9.75 -8.31 -4.17
C GLY A 94 -9.09 -7.96 -2.83
N ARG A 95 -8.08 -7.06 -2.80
CA ARG A 95 -7.63 -6.46 -1.54
C ARG A 95 -7.89 -4.96 -1.50
N HIS A 96 -9.11 -4.58 -1.70
CA HIS A 96 -9.67 -3.42 -1.04
C HIS A 96 -9.77 -3.80 0.46
N ARG A 97 -8.63 -4.04 1.10
CA ARG A 97 -8.53 -3.94 2.55
C ARG A 97 -8.63 -2.46 2.86
N ILE A 98 -9.85 -2.04 2.81
CA ILE A 98 -10.34 -0.78 3.23
C ILE A 98 -9.67 -0.47 4.57
N SER A 99 -9.09 0.71 4.67
CA SER A 99 -9.00 1.50 5.91
C SER A 99 -10.35 1.51 6.66
N MET A 100 -11.43 1.18 5.99
CA MET A 100 -12.78 0.90 6.46
C MET A 100 -12.85 -0.11 7.63
N VAL A 101 -11.92 -1.06 7.78
CA VAL A 101 -11.93 -1.96 8.94
C VAL A 101 -11.62 -1.21 10.24
N LYS A 102 -10.78 -0.18 10.19
CA LYS A 102 -10.62 0.73 11.35
C LYS A 102 -11.86 1.59 11.54
N ASP A 103 -12.41 2.09 10.45
CA ASP A 103 -13.61 2.94 10.49
C ASP A 103 -14.85 2.13 10.92
N VAL A 104 -15.04 0.92 10.39
CA VAL A 104 -16.14 0.03 10.82
C VAL A 104 -16.04 -0.33 12.29
N ARG A 105 -14.84 -0.62 12.82
CA ARG A 105 -14.67 -0.86 14.27
C ARG A 105 -15.04 0.36 15.11
N ILE A 106 -14.72 1.55 14.64
CA ILE A 106 -15.09 2.79 15.33
C ILE A 106 -16.61 2.93 15.35
N PHE A 107 -17.28 2.73 14.23
CA PHE A 107 -18.75 2.76 14.15
C PHE A 107 -19.41 1.70 15.03
N VAL A 108 -18.92 0.45 14.96
CA VAL A 108 -19.40 -0.64 15.80
C VAL A 108 -19.27 -0.31 17.28
N ASN A 109 -18.09 0.16 17.72
CA ASN A 109 -17.86 0.55 19.09
C ASN A 109 -18.74 1.73 19.52
N THR A 110 -19.04 2.67 18.61
CA THR A 110 -19.93 3.80 18.87
C THR A 110 -21.37 3.35 19.10
N ILE A 111 -21.84 2.40 18.27
CA ILE A 111 -23.18 1.80 18.42
C ILE A 111 -23.28 1.05 19.75
N ASP A 112 -22.30 0.21 20.07
CA ASP A 112 -22.26 -0.54 21.32
C ASP A 112 -22.23 0.41 22.54
N HIS A 113 -21.48 1.51 22.46
CA HIS A 113 -21.43 2.51 23.51
C HIS A 113 -22.77 3.23 23.69
N ALA A 114 -23.40 3.61 22.58
CA ALA A 114 -24.72 4.26 22.62
C ALA A 114 -25.80 3.36 23.24
N ILE A 115 -25.78 2.06 22.92
CA ILE A 115 -26.70 1.08 23.50
C ILE A 115 -26.48 0.93 25.01
N ARG A 116 -25.23 0.82 25.46
CA ARG A 116 -24.90 0.77 26.89
C ARG A 116 -25.39 2.03 27.60
N LEU A 117 -25.15 3.19 27.03
CA LEU A 117 -25.59 4.47 27.60
C LEU A 117 -27.11 4.51 27.77
N MET A 118 -27.88 4.01 26.79
CA MET A 118 -29.35 3.89 26.90
C MET A 118 -29.77 2.96 28.03
N THR A 119 -29.13 1.78 28.12
CA THR A 119 -29.43 0.79 29.16
C THR A 119 -29.10 1.31 30.56
N ASP A 120 -27.95 1.98 30.72
CA ASP A 120 -27.52 2.58 31.99
C ASP A 120 -28.45 3.72 32.45
N ASN A 121 -29.10 4.39 31.50
CA ASN A 121 -30.10 5.41 31.78
C ASN A 121 -31.56 4.88 31.87
N GLY A 122 -31.71 3.55 32.00
CA GLY A 122 -33.01 2.93 32.26
C GLY A 122 -33.88 2.70 31.04
N VAL A 123 -33.33 2.89 29.82
CA VAL A 123 -34.01 2.52 28.57
C VAL A 123 -33.61 1.08 28.22
N PRO A 124 -34.52 0.08 28.27
CA PRO A 124 -34.18 -1.33 28.02
C PRO A 124 -33.98 -1.58 26.52
N ALA A 125 -32.92 -1.00 25.96
CA ALA A 125 -32.51 -1.22 24.59
C ALA A 125 -31.82 -2.58 24.45
N THR A 126 -32.16 -3.34 23.43
CA THR A 126 -31.50 -4.61 23.08
C THR A 126 -30.87 -4.50 21.70
N ALA A 127 -29.66 -5.04 21.57
CA ALA A 127 -28.99 -5.10 20.28
C ALA A 127 -28.57 -6.54 19.95
N HIS A 128 -28.74 -6.91 18.70
CA HIS A 128 -28.24 -8.14 18.13
C HIS A 128 -27.30 -7.79 16.98
N ARG A 129 -26.11 -8.39 16.99
CA ARG A 129 -25.11 -8.23 15.94
C ARG A 129 -24.89 -9.56 15.24
N GLU A 130 -24.96 -9.57 13.92
CA GLU A 130 -24.64 -10.70 13.07
C GLU A 130 -23.59 -10.30 12.04
N GLU A 131 -22.53 -11.08 11.91
CA GLU A 131 -21.46 -10.83 10.93
C GLU A 131 -21.64 -11.84 9.78
N ARG A 132 -21.82 -11.34 8.57
CA ARG A 132 -21.96 -12.13 7.34
C ARG A 132 -20.88 -11.72 6.33
N ASP A 133 -20.70 -12.54 5.30
CA ASP A 133 -19.74 -12.26 4.24
C ASP A 133 -20.02 -10.91 3.58
N GLY A 134 -19.17 -9.93 3.91
CA GLY A 134 -19.17 -8.59 3.31
C GLY A 134 -19.95 -7.51 4.05
N TYR A 135 -20.68 -7.80 5.11
CA TYR A 135 -21.39 -6.80 5.93
C TYR A 135 -21.62 -7.25 7.38
N ILE A 136 -21.83 -6.27 8.24
CA ILE A 136 -22.23 -6.47 9.63
C ILE A 136 -23.67 -5.95 9.76
N GLU A 137 -24.58 -6.79 10.20
CA GLU A 137 -25.96 -6.44 10.46
C GLU A 137 -26.14 -6.13 11.96
N TYR A 138 -26.72 -4.96 12.24
CA TYR A 138 -27.07 -4.54 13.58
C TYR A 138 -28.60 -4.36 13.68
N THR A 139 -29.22 -5.14 14.54
CA THR A 139 -30.65 -4.96 14.88
C THR A 139 -30.74 -4.36 16.27
N VAL A 140 -31.19 -3.12 16.37
CA VAL A 140 -31.41 -2.43 17.64
C VAL A 140 -32.90 -2.29 17.90
N ARG A 141 -33.37 -2.74 19.06
CA ARG A 141 -34.76 -2.57 19.51
C ARG A 141 -34.76 -1.62 20.70
N ILE A 142 -35.47 -0.51 20.54
CA ILE A 142 -35.63 0.50 21.57
C ILE A 142 -37.12 0.55 21.90
N PRO A 143 -37.58 0.16 23.10
CA PRO A 143 -38.96 0.25 23.46
C PRO A 143 -39.42 1.72 23.56
N THR A 144 -40.55 2.04 22.97
CA THR A 144 -41.19 3.35 23.12
C THR A 144 -42.10 3.32 24.31
N ALA A 145 -42.34 4.47 24.96
CA ALA A 145 -43.16 4.60 26.15
C ALA A 145 -44.62 4.05 26.01
N ALA A 146 -45.05 3.72 24.79
CA ALA A 146 -46.35 3.12 24.52
C ALA A 146 -46.42 1.59 24.78
N ALA A 147 -45.25 0.92 25.04
CA ALA A 147 -45.19 -0.54 25.25
C ALA A 147 -45.14 -0.93 26.75
N GLN A 148 -45.34 0.03 27.66
CA GLN A 148 -45.34 -0.21 29.11
C GLN A 148 -46.73 -0.08 29.73
N ARG A 149 -47.80 -0.48 29.01
CA ARG A 149 -49.13 -0.67 29.59
C ARG A 149 -49.55 -2.13 29.52
#